data_b2c990295f9c0372a03c3f914494fd56
#
_entry.id   b2c990295f9c0372a03c3f914494fd56
#
_cell.length_a   1.000
_cell.length_b   1.000
_cell.length_c   1.000
_cell.angle_alpha   90.00
_cell.angle_beta   90.00
_cell.angle_gamma   90.00
#
_symmetry.space_group_name_H-M   'P 1'
#
loop_
_entity.id
_entity.type
_entity.pdbx_description
1 polymer ?
#
loop_
_entity_poly.entity_id
_entity_poly.type
_entity_poly.pdbx_seq_one_letter_code
_entity_poly.pdbx_strand_id
1 'polypeptide(L)'
;ELVEEDVRVFIAATLLHDIGHYPFSHTLEELMPFFVLHEERARQIIEDRDGAIYQVLKESFQIDPVRVANVIDYKNKDREVPAADLLLANILSGTLDPDKIDYLLRDSMFCGVPFGESVNRDRLAASIKFDPERKRLAITSKGVSAVEALVFTNYLMYRNVYWHHAVRSASAMFKRAVQEILLHPQNQLDSSGFHRLTESQLVSMLQDEQERL
;
A
#
# COMPACT_ATOMS: atom_id res chain seq x y z
N GLU A 1 7.87 23.68 9.60
CA GLU A 1 6.78 23.38 10.54
C GLU A 1 5.60 22.86 9.71
N LEU A 2 5.01 21.73 10.10
CA LEU A 2 3.84 21.20 9.42
C LEU A 2 2.64 22.10 9.73
N VAL A 3 1.85 22.41 8.70
CA VAL A 3 0.62 23.20 8.83
C VAL A 3 -0.60 22.29 8.77
N GLU A 4 -1.78 22.81 9.10
CA GLU A 4 -3.03 22.03 9.12
C GLU A 4 -3.31 21.36 7.76
N GLU A 5 -3.00 22.03 6.66
CA GLU A 5 -3.13 21.46 5.32
C GLU A 5 -2.27 20.21 5.13
N ASP A 6 -1.03 20.20 5.63
CA ASP A 6 -0.14 19.02 5.54
C ASP A 6 -0.73 17.82 6.28
N VAL A 7 -1.35 18.06 7.43
CA VAL A 7 -2.03 17.00 8.20
C VAL A 7 -3.20 16.42 7.41
N ARG A 8 -4.00 17.27 6.76
CA ARG A 8 -5.13 16.85 5.94
C ARG A 8 -4.68 16.06 4.71
N VAL A 9 -3.62 16.52 4.03
CA VAL A 9 -2.97 15.80 2.91
C VAL A 9 -2.48 14.43 3.39
N PHE A 10 -1.81 14.37 4.53
CA PHE A 10 -1.29 13.12 5.09
C PHE A 10 -2.40 12.12 5.42
N ILE A 11 -3.49 12.56 6.06
CA ILE A 11 -4.65 11.70 6.36
C ILE A 11 -5.26 11.17 5.06
N ALA A 12 -5.46 12.04 4.06
CA ALA A 12 -6.00 11.63 2.76
C ALA A 12 -5.07 10.62 2.07
N ALA A 13 -3.76 10.86 2.07
CA ALA A 13 -2.78 9.94 1.50
C ALA A 13 -2.78 8.58 2.22
N THR A 14 -2.86 8.58 3.56
CA THR A 14 -2.93 7.34 4.36
C THR A 14 -4.19 6.53 4.06
N LEU A 15 -5.33 7.18 3.81
CA LEU A 15 -6.57 6.49 3.47
C LEU A 15 -6.61 5.98 2.03
N LEU A 16 -5.88 6.62 1.12
CA LEU A 16 -5.94 6.36 -0.33
C LEU A 16 -4.72 5.62 -0.88
N HIS A 17 -3.69 5.33 -0.05
CA HIS A 17 -2.42 4.79 -0.57
C HIS A 17 -2.59 3.46 -1.33
N ASP A 18 -3.54 2.63 -0.93
CA ASP A 18 -3.81 1.32 -1.50
C ASP A 18 -4.89 1.32 -2.60
N ILE A 19 -5.46 2.49 -2.96
CA ILE A 19 -6.56 2.56 -3.93
C ILE A 19 -6.17 2.05 -5.32
N GLY A 20 -4.88 2.01 -5.61
CA GLY A 20 -4.36 1.52 -6.89
C GLY A 20 -4.17 0.02 -6.98
N HIS A 21 -4.40 -0.74 -5.91
CA HIS A 21 -4.22 -2.18 -5.93
C HIS A 21 -5.17 -2.90 -6.89
N TYR A 22 -4.64 -3.95 -7.50
CA TYR A 22 -5.41 -4.96 -8.23
C TYR A 22 -5.99 -5.99 -7.25
N PRO A 23 -6.97 -6.81 -7.69
CA PRO A 23 -7.33 -8.02 -6.95
C PRO A 23 -6.07 -8.85 -6.66
N PHE A 24 -5.99 -9.45 -5.48
CA PHE A 24 -4.79 -10.13 -4.97
C PHE A 24 -3.56 -9.23 -4.81
N SER A 25 -3.75 -7.90 -4.78
CA SER A 25 -2.76 -6.87 -4.41
C SER A 25 -1.38 -7.09 -5.06
N HIS A 26 -0.32 -7.15 -4.30
CA HIS A 26 1.06 -7.30 -4.76
C HIS A 26 1.32 -8.56 -5.60
N THR A 27 0.46 -9.59 -5.51
CA THR A 27 0.66 -10.82 -6.26
C THR A 27 0.59 -10.60 -7.78
N LEU A 28 -0.31 -9.72 -8.25
CA LEU A 28 -0.38 -9.37 -9.67
C LEU A 28 0.68 -8.35 -10.08
N GLU A 29 1.05 -7.43 -9.22
CA GLU A 29 2.09 -6.42 -9.50
C GLU A 29 3.46 -7.06 -9.80
N GLU A 30 3.74 -8.24 -9.25
CA GLU A 30 4.97 -8.97 -9.57
C GLU A 30 5.03 -9.47 -11.04
N LEU A 31 3.92 -9.38 -11.81
CA LEU A 31 3.84 -9.79 -13.21
C LEU A 31 4.09 -8.62 -14.18
N MET A 32 5.19 -7.89 -13.97
CA MET A 32 5.63 -6.88 -14.93
C MET A 32 5.93 -7.52 -16.32
N PRO A 33 5.59 -6.88 -17.44
CA PRO A 33 5.06 -5.52 -17.60
C PRO A 33 3.52 -5.44 -17.71
N PHE A 34 2.77 -6.51 -17.39
CA PHE A 34 1.31 -6.53 -17.56
C PHE A 34 0.59 -5.60 -16.59
N PHE A 35 1.21 -5.31 -15.45
CA PHE A 35 0.64 -4.52 -14.39
C PHE A 35 1.58 -3.41 -13.96
N VAL A 36 1.06 -2.22 -13.69
CA VAL A 36 1.81 -1.11 -13.09
C VAL A 36 1.77 -1.18 -11.57
N LEU A 37 2.68 -0.52 -10.90
CA LEU A 37 2.68 -0.44 -9.43
C LEU A 37 1.43 0.26 -8.91
N HIS A 38 0.93 -0.17 -7.74
CA HIS A 38 -0.28 0.41 -7.14
C HIS A 38 -0.11 1.90 -6.82
N GLU A 39 1.08 2.37 -6.46
CA GLU A 39 1.34 3.78 -6.20
C GLU A 39 1.15 4.62 -7.49
N GLU A 40 1.66 4.14 -8.62
CA GLU A 40 1.47 4.79 -9.91
C GLU A 40 -0.02 4.80 -10.32
N ARG A 41 -0.71 3.68 -10.11
CA ARG A 41 -2.15 3.58 -10.37
C ARG A 41 -2.95 4.47 -9.44
N ALA A 42 -2.61 4.53 -8.14
CA ALA A 42 -3.25 5.42 -7.17
C ALA A 42 -3.15 6.88 -7.64
N ARG A 43 -1.97 7.30 -8.14
CA ARG A 43 -1.79 8.62 -8.74
C ARG A 43 -2.75 8.86 -9.90
N GLN A 44 -2.86 7.91 -10.84
CA GLN A 44 -3.77 8.03 -11.99
C GLN A 44 -5.23 8.22 -11.55
N ILE A 45 -5.66 7.47 -10.53
CA ILE A 45 -7.03 7.56 -9.98
C ILE A 45 -7.24 8.89 -9.24
N ILE A 46 -6.27 9.33 -8.45
CA ILE A 46 -6.37 10.54 -7.62
C ILE A 46 -6.30 11.82 -8.47
N GLU A 47 -5.48 11.83 -9.52
CA GLU A 47 -5.31 12.98 -10.43
C GLU A 47 -6.36 13.02 -11.56
N ASP A 48 -7.21 12.01 -11.71
CA ASP A 48 -8.30 12.00 -12.69
C ASP A 48 -9.36 13.05 -12.34
N ARG A 49 -9.37 14.16 -13.09
CA ARG A 49 -10.24 15.31 -12.84
C ARG A 49 -11.72 15.00 -12.94
N ASP A 50 -12.09 14.02 -13.73
CA ASP A 50 -13.47 13.56 -13.91
C ASP A 50 -13.84 12.46 -12.88
N GLY A 51 -12.87 11.97 -12.14
CA GLY A 51 -13.00 10.94 -11.13
C GLY A 51 -13.61 11.45 -9.81
N ALA A 52 -14.41 10.62 -9.17
CA ALA A 52 -15.06 10.97 -7.90
C ALA A 52 -14.06 11.31 -6.78
N ILE A 53 -12.91 10.65 -6.73
CA ILE A 53 -11.86 10.91 -5.71
C ILE A 53 -11.33 12.34 -5.86
N TYR A 54 -10.99 12.75 -7.08
CA TYR A 54 -10.53 14.12 -7.35
C TYR A 54 -11.55 15.15 -6.89
N GLN A 55 -12.82 14.98 -7.28
CA GLN A 55 -13.90 15.91 -6.93
C GLN A 55 -14.10 16.00 -5.41
N VAL A 56 -14.14 14.87 -4.72
CA VAL A 56 -14.30 14.84 -3.27
C VAL A 56 -13.13 15.53 -2.56
N LEU A 57 -11.89 15.23 -2.94
CA LEU A 57 -10.71 15.89 -2.35
C LEU A 57 -10.76 17.40 -2.57
N LYS A 58 -11.04 17.84 -3.80
CA LYS A 58 -10.97 19.25 -4.19
C LYS A 58 -12.14 20.08 -3.65
N GLU A 59 -13.37 19.57 -3.83
CA GLU A 59 -14.58 20.33 -3.55
C GLU A 59 -15.06 20.20 -2.11
N SER A 60 -15.05 18.97 -1.57
CA SER A 60 -15.58 18.71 -0.23
C SER A 60 -14.53 18.97 0.86
N PHE A 61 -13.29 18.58 0.62
CA PHE A 61 -12.24 18.67 1.63
C PHE A 61 -11.23 19.79 1.38
N GLN A 62 -11.24 20.45 0.22
CA GLN A 62 -10.29 21.51 -0.16
C GLN A 62 -8.83 21.05 -0.02
N ILE A 63 -8.57 19.79 -0.37
CA ILE A 63 -7.25 19.17 -0.41
C ILE A 63 -6.78 19.16 -1.87
N ASP A 64 -5.50 19.48 -2.11
CA ASP A 64 -4.92 19.36 -3.44
C ASP A 64 -4.64 17.88 -3.78
N PRO A 65 -5.34 17.28 -4.78
CA PRO A 65 -5.12 15.89 -5.17
C PRO A 65 -3.68 15.59 -5.60
N VAL A 66 -3.01 16.56 -6.21
CA VAL A 66 -1.60 16.40 -6.65
C VAL A 66 -0.68 16.19 -5.45
N ARG A 67 -0.90 16.90 -4.35
CA ARG A 67 -0.11 16.70 -3.12
C ARG A 67 -0.33 15.30 -2.54
N VAL A 68 -1.59 14.82 -2.51
CA VAL A 68 -1.92 13.47 -2.05
C VAL A 68 -1.20 12.42 -2.91
N ALA A 69 -1.28 12.55 -4.23
CA ALA A 69 -0.60 11.68 -5.17
C ALA A 69 0.94 11.73 -5.03
N ASN A 70 1.52 12.90 -4.75
CA ASN A 70 2.96 13.05 -4.50
C ASN A 70 3.41 12.28 -3.24
N VAL A 71 2.60 12.29 -2.18
CA VAL A 71 2.91 11.55 -0.94
C VAL A 71 2.89 10.04 -1.18
N ILE A 72 1.96 9.53 -1.98
CA ILE A 72 1.82 8.10 -2.27
C ILE A 72 2.91 7.63 -3.23
N ASP A 73 3.04 8.29 -4.38
CA ASP A 73 3.95 7.91 -5.48
C ASP A 73 5.23 8.78 -5.49
N TYR A 74 5.84 8.95 -4.32
CA TYR A 74 7.01 9.83 -4.15
C TYR A 74 8.29 9.30 -4.80
N LYS A 75 8.35 8.01 -5.13
CA LYS A 75 9.50 7.35 -5.76
C LYS A 75 9.53 7.53 -7.27
N ASN A 76 8.51 8.11 -7.86
CA ASN A 76 8.44 8.37 -9.29
C ASN A 76 9.53 9.37 -9.71
N LYS A 77 10.50 8.88 -10.50
CA LYS A 77 11.68 9.65 -10.91
C LYS A 77 11.37 10.71 -11.99
N ASP A 78 10.22 10.62 -12.61
CA ASP A 78 9.81 11.51 -13.69
C ASP A 78 9.19 12.82 -13.17
N ARG A 79 9.08 12.96 -11.84
CA ARG A 79 8.48 14.12 -11.20
C ARG A 79 9.33 14.62 -10.03
N GLU A 80 9.35 15.92 -9.87
CA GLU A 80 9.93 16.56 -8.69
C GLU A 80 8.86 16.66 -7.60
N VAL A 81 9.12 16.01 -6.45
CA VAL A 81 8.22 16.01 -5.29
C VAL A 81 8.63 17.14 -4.35
N PRO A 82 7.74 18.07 -3.98
CA PRO A 82 8.03 19.13 -3.02
C PRO A 82 8.54 18.58 -1.68
N ALA A 83 9.44 19.29 -1.03
CA ALA A 83 10.07 18.84 0.22
C ALA A 83 9.07 18.56 1.36
N ALA A 84 7.95 19.30 1.40
CA ALA A 84 6.87 19.05 2.36
C ALA A 84 6.19 17.70 2.10
N ASP A 85 5.82 17.42 0.85
CA ASP A 85 5.18 16.17 0.45
C ASP A 85 6.13 14.98 0.61
N LEU A 86 7.43 15.16 0.33
CA LEU A 86 8.47 14.15 0.58
C LEU A 86 8.61 13.82 2.07
N LEU A 87 8.48 14.81 2.95
CA LEU A 87 8.46 14.57 4.39
C LEU A 87 7.27 13.69 4.79
N LEU A 88 6.07 14.01 4.29
CA LEU A 88 4.86 13.22 4.54
C LEU A 88 4.99 11.80 3.98
N ALA A 89 5.54 11.65 2.78
CA ALA A 89 5.83 10.36 2.17
C ALA A 89 6.78 9.50 3.01
N ASN A 90 7.82 10.10 3.58
CA ASN A 90 8.75 9.41 4.48
C ASN A 90 8.11 8.97 5.81
N ILE A 91 7.03 9.64 6.22
CA ILE A 91 6.23 9.21 7.38
C ILE A 91 5.33 8.03 6.97
N LEU A 92 4.67 8.13 5.81
CA LEU A 92 3.74 7.12 5.31
C LEU A 92 4.43 5.77 4.99
N SER A 93 5.63 5.80 4.40
CA SER A 93 6.36 4.60 3.95
C SER A 93 7.62 4.29 4.78
N GLY A 94 7.73 4.86 5.97
CA GLY A 94 8.88 4.68 6.87
C GLY A 94 8.86 3.38 7.66
N THR A 95 9.83 3.24 8.57
CA THR A 95 9.91 2.07 9.48
C THR A 95 8.73 2.02 10.45
N LEU A 96 8.22 3.17 10.84
CA LEU A 96 7.07 3.35 11.74
C LEU A 96 5.83 3.78 10.95
N ASP A 97 5.66 3.19 9.81
CA ASP A 97 4.53 3.34 8.94
C ASP A 97 3.22 3.04 9.69
N PRO A 98 2.24 3.95 9.66
CA PRO A 98 0.96 3.75 10.33
C PRO A 98 0.22 2.52 9.82
N ASP A 99 0.28 2.24 8.53
CA ASP A 99 -0.32 1.07 7.91
C ASP A 99 0.31 -0.22 8.45
N LYS A 100 1.64 -0.27 8.54
CA LYS A 100 2.36 -1.40 9.14
C LYS A 100 1.93 -1.68 10.58
N ILE A 101 1.75 -0.65 11.37
CA ILE A 101 1.28 -0.79 12.75
C ILE A 101 -0.14 -1.35 12.78
N ASP A 102 -1.00 -0.95 11.85
CA ASP A 102 -2.37 -1.45 11.77
C ASP A 102 -2.42 -2.90 11.26
N TYR A 103 -1.85 -3.18 10.07
CA TYR A 103 -2.01 -4.50 9.48
C TYR A 103 -1.33 -5.61 10.30
N LEU A 104 -0.19 -5.37 10.92
CA LEU A 104 0.48 -6.39 11.75
C LEU A 104 -0.40 -6.84 12.92
N LEU A 105 -1.11 -5.92 13.55
CA LEU A 105 -2.05 -6.25 14.63
C LEU A 105 -3.29 -6.94 14.09
N ARG A 106 -3.89 -6.40 13.07
CA ARG A 106 -5.12 -6.92 12.45
C ARG A 106 -4.91 -8.29 11.85
N ASP A 107 -3.86 -8.47 11.06
CA ASP A 107 -3.54 -9.77 10.44
C ASP A 107 -3.19 -10.82 11.48
N SER A 108 -2.43 -10.45 12.53
CA SER A 108 -2.14 -11.35 13.64
C SER A 108 -3.43 -11.88 14.28
N MET A 109 -4.41 -11.00 14.51
CA MET A 109 -5.71 -11.37 15.08
C MET A 109 -6.49 -12.29 14.11
N PHE A 110 -6.61 -11.93 12.85
CA PHE A 110 -7.38 -12.71 11.87
C PHE A 110 -6.72 -14.04 11.47
N CYS A 111 -5.39 -14.10 11.49
CA CYS A 111 -4.65 -15.36 11.28
C CYS A 111 -4.59 -16.25 12.55
N GLY A 112 -5.09 -15.79 13.68
CA GLY A 112 -5.08 -16.55 14.93
C GLY A 112 -3.68 -16.79 15.50
N VAL A 113 -2.73 -15.87 15.27
CA VAL A 113 -1.37 -15.95 15.78
C VAL A 113 -1.11 -14.87 16.83
N PRO A 114 -0.30 -15.12 17.88
CA PRO A 114 -0.18 -14.20 19.01
C PRO A 114 0.84 -13.06 18.79
N PHE A 115 1.41 -12.93 17.59
CA PHE A 115 2.57 -12.06 17.37
C PHE A 115 2.25 -10.57 17.52
N GLY A 116 1.04 -10.13 17.16
CA GLY A 116 0.61 -8.74 17.27
C GLY A 116 0.37 -8.24 18.69
N GLU A 117 0.13 -9.13 19.66
CA GLU A 117 -0.20 -8.76 21.04
C GLU A 117 0.92 -8.00 21.76
N SER A 118 2.17 -8.18 21.33
CA SER A 118 3.33 -7.52 21.91
C SER A 118 3.48 -6.04 21.50
N VAL A 119 2.74 -5.58 20.46
CA VAL A 119 2.86 -4.23 19.93
C VAL A 119 1.97 -3.26 20.70
N ASN A 120 2.60 -2.37 21.46
CA ASN A 120 1.90 -1.31 22.18
C ASN A 120 1.84 -0.03 21.33
N ARG A 121 0.69 0.17 20.64
CA ARG A 121 0.45 1.32 19.75
C ARG A 121 0.52 2.66 20.45
N ASP A 122 -0.06 2.77 21.64
CA ASP A 122 -0.11 4.03 22.40
C ASP A 122 1.28 4.45 22.82
N ARG A 123 2.11 3.49 23.24
CA ARG A 123 3.51 3.75 23.60
C ARG A 123 4.34 4.12 22.38
N LEU A 124 4.11 3.50 21.22
CA LEU A 124 4.75 3.87 19.96
C LEU A 124 4.39 5.31 19.60
N ALA A 125 3.11 5.63 19.53
CA ALA A 125 2.63 6.98 19.18
C ALA A 125 3.17 8.05 20.12
N ALA A 126 3.14 7.81 21.43
CA ALA A 126 3.67 8.74 22.43
C ALA A 126 5.19 8.93 22.36
N SER A 127 5.90 7.98 21.77
CA SER A 127 7.36 7.98 21.66
C SER A 127 7.90 8.64 20.41
N ILE A 128 7.07 8.83 19.39
CA ILE A 128 7.43 9.47 18.14
C ILE A 128 7.57 10.98 18.35
N LYS A 129 8.66 11.53 17.86
CA LYS A 129 8.96 12.97 17.87
C LYS A 129 9.49 13.39 16.51
N PHE A 130 9.28 14.63 16.15
CA PHE A 130 9.92 15.23 14.99
C PHE A 130 11.28 15.82 15.39
N ASP A 131 12.34 15.43 14.66
CA ASP A 131 13.67 16.02 14.78
C ASP A 131 13.78 17.15 13.74
N PRO A 132 13.73 18.43 14.17
CA PRO A 132 13.75 19.56 13.25
C PRO A 132 15.10 19.77 12.57
N GLU A 133 16.21 19.34 13.19
CA GLU A 133 17.55 19.47 12.61
C GLU A 133 17.75 18.51 11.44
N ARG A 134 17.26 17.27 11.60
CA ARG A 134 17.39 16.23 10.58
C ARG A 134 16.15 16.09 9.69
N LYS A 135 15.12 16.90 9.96
CA LYS A 135 13.82 16.87 9.23
C LYS A 135 13.25 15.45 9.07
N ARG A 136 13.26 14.68 10.14
CA ARG A 136 12.78 13.28 10.16
C ARG A 136 12.10 12.93 11.48
N LEU A 137 11.34 11.83 11.45
CA LEU A 137 10.83 11.24 12.68
C LEU A 137 11.99 10.62 13.49
N ALA A 138 11.89 10.78 14.81
CA ALA A 138 12.80 10.21 15.79
C ALA A 138 11.99 9.51 16.89
N ILE A 139 12.62 8.57 17.56
CA ILE A 139 12.04 7.87 18.70
C ILE A 139 12.78 8.26 19.97
N THR A 140 12.02 8.59 21.01
CA THR A 140 12.61 8.80 22.34
C THR A 140 13.19 7.50 22.88
N SER A 141 14.17 7.58 23.78
CA SER A 141 14.76 6.39 24.43
C SER A 141 13.72 5.50 25.12
N LYS A 142 12.61 6.08 25.60
CA LYS A 142 11.49 5.33 26.21
C LYS A 142 10.67 4.51 25.21
N GLY A 143 10.76 4.82 23.92
CA GLY A 143 10.04 4.13 22.86
C GLY A 143 10.81 2.99 22.20
N VAL A 144 12.12 2.85 22.47
CA VAL A 144 12.96 1.86 21.78
C VAL A 144 12.40 0.45 21.89
N SER A 145 12.00 0.01 23.07
CA SER A 145 11.43 -1.33 23.27
C SER A 145 10.12 -1.56 22.52
N ALA A 146 9.31 -0.52 22.32
CA ALA A 146 8.08 -0.64 21.54
C ALA A 146 8.37 -0.75 20.04
N VAL A 147 9.41 -0.07 19.55
CA VAL A 147 9.88 -0.21 18.16
C VAL A 147 10.49 -1.58 17.93
N GLU A 148 11.31 -2.07 18.86
CA GLU A 148 11.87 -3.44 18.79
C GLU A 148 10.76 -4.49 18.73
N ALA A 149 9.72 -4.37 19.56
CA ALA A 149 8.56 -5.25 19.53
C ALA A 149 7.85 -5.21 18.17
N LEU A 150 7.64 -4.03 17.57
CA LEU A 150 7.04 -3.87 16.24
C LEU A 150 7.88 -4.55 15.17
N VAL A 151 9.19 -4.31 15.15
CA VAL A 151 10.11 -4.90 14.15
C VAL A 151 10.17 -6.43 14.30
N PHE A 152 10.17 -6.93 15.52
CA PHE A 152 10.16 -8.36 15.79
C PHE A 152 8.84 -9.01 15.38
N THR A 153 7.71 -8.35 15.66
CA THR A 153 6.39 -8.79 15.19
C THR A 153 6.35 -8.87 13.67
N ASN A 154 6.84 -7.84 12.98
CA ASN A 154 6.94 -7.84 11.52
C ASN A 154 7.75 -9.04 11.02
N TYR A 155 8.91 -9.32 11.61
CA TYR A 155 9.72 -10.49 11.26
C TYR A 155 8.95 -11.80 11.46
N LEU A 156 8.24 -11.96 12.58
CA LEU A 156 7.48 -13.17 12.87
C LEU A 156 6.31 -13.36 11.91
N MET A 157 5.59 -12.28 11.58
CA MET A 157 4.50 -12.31 10.61
C MET A 157 4.98 -12.68 9.21
N TYR A 158 6.09 -12.06 8.74
CA TYR A 158 6.69 -12.45 7.46
C TYR A 158 7.09 -13.92 7.44
N ARG A 159 7.79 -14.40 8.46
CA ARG A 159 8.30 -15.76 8.53
C ARG A 159 7.18 -16.82 8.60
N ASN A 160 6.13 -16.58 9.38
CA ASN A 160 5.16 -17.60 9.73
C ASN A 160 3.82 -17.44 9.01
N VAL A 161 3.50 -16.27 8.48
CA VAL A 161 2.22 -15.98 7.82
C VAL A 161 2.46 -15.62 6.35
N TYR A 162 3.05 -14.44 6.05
CA TYR A 162 3.12 -13.94 4.69
C TYR A 162 4.03 -14.78 3.78
N TRP A 163 5.16 -15.26 4.30
CA TRP A 163 6.10 -16.10 3.55
C TRP A 163 6.00 -17.60 3.91
N HIS A 164 4.90 -17.98 4.54
CA HIS A 164 4.67 -19.41 4.76
C HIS A 164 4.66 -20.15 3.42
N HIS A 165 5.28 -21.33 3.37
CA HIS A 165 5.48 -22.08 2.11
C HIS A 165 4.17 -22.33 1.34
N ALA A 166 3.06 -22.63 2.03
CA ALA A 166 1.76 -22.83 1.40
C ALA A 166 1.25 -21.56 0.70
N VAL A 167 1.38 -20.38 1.37
CA VAL A 167 1.00 -19.08 0.80
C VAL A 167 1.85 -18.77 -0.42
N ARG A 168 3.17 -18.94 -0.32
CA ARG A 168 4.09 -18.70 -1.43
C ARG A 168 3.87 -19.64 -2.61
N SER A 169 3.55 -20.92 -2.34
CA SER A 169 3.23 -21.87 -3.39
C SER A 169 1.94 -21.51 -4.12
N ALA A 170 0.88 -21.19 -3.38
CA ALA A 170 -0.40 -20.77 -3.97
C ALA A 170 -0.24 -19.49 -4.82
N SER A 171 0.46 -18.48 -4.29
CA SER A 171 0.74 -17.24 -5.02
C SER A 171 1.56 -17.49 -6.30
N ALA A 172 2.56 -18.38 -6.24
CA ALA A 172 3.36 -18.73 -7.41
C ALA A 172 2.55 -19.46 -8.49
N MET A 173 1.66 -20.38 -8.09
CA MET A 173 0.75 -21.08 -9.01
C MET A 173 -0.23 -20.10 -9.64
N PHE A 174 -0.83 -19.23 -8.87
CA PHE A 174 -1.75 -18.21 -9.36
C PHE A 174 -1.07 -17.27 -10.37
N LYS A 175 0.11 -16.72 -10.02
CA LYS A 175 0.89 -15.87 -10.93
C LYS A 175 1.21 -16.60 -12.24
N ARG A 176 1.62 -17.86 -12.16
CA ARG A 176 1.92 -18.65 -13.36
C ARG A 176 0.69 -18.83 -14.24
N ALA A 177 -0.47 -19.16 -13.65
CA ALA A 177 -1.72 -19.30 -14.39
C ALA A 177 -2.12 -18.00 -15.11
N VAL A 178 -2.07 -16.86 -14.39
CA VAL A 178 -2.36 -15.54 -14.99
C VAL A 178 -1.38 -15.24 -16.13
N GLN A 179 -0.09 -15.46 -15.91
CA GLN A 179 0.93 -15.21 -16.92
C GLN A 179 0.73 -16.05 -18.17
N GLU A 180 0.41 -17.33 -18.05
CA GLU A 180 0.16 -18.21 -19.19
C GLU A 180 -1.06 -17.76 -20.01
N ILE A 181 -2.14 -17.37 -19.33
CA ILE A 181 -3.33 -16.82 -20.01
C ILE A 181 -2.97 -15.53 -20.75
N LEU A 182 -2.32 -14.57 -20.09
CA LEU A 182 -2.01 -13.27 -20.69
C LEU A 182 -0.99 -13.36 -21.83
N LEU A 183 -0.10 -14.34 -21.82
CA LEU A 183 0.88 -14.59 -22.89
C LEU A 183 0.35 -15.46 -24.03
N HIS A 184 -0.83 -16.07 -23.86
CA HIS A 184 -1.37 -16.96 -24.89
C HIS A 184 -1.69 -16.18 -26.17
N PRO A 185 -1.30 -16.67 -27.38
CA PRO A 185 -1.50 -15.93 -28.63
C PRO A 185 -2.95 -15.59 -28.97
N GLN A 186 -3.90 -16.34 -28.44
CA GLN A 186 -5.34 -16.14 -28.65
C GLN A 186 -6.02 -15.42 -27.48
N ASN A 187 -5.25 -14.94 -26.48
CA ASN A 187 -5.78 -14.20 -25.36
C ASN A 187 -6.49 -12.94 -25.82
N GLN A 188 -7.68 -12.68 -25.25
CA GLN A 188 -8.48 -11.48 -25.49
C GLN A 188 -8.65 -10.60 -24.25
N LEU A 189 -8.05 -10.98 -23.12
CA LEU A 189 -8.14 -10.20 -21.90
C LEU A 189 -7.23 -8.99 -21.94
N ASP A 190 -7.79 -7.84 -21.58
CA ASP A 190 -7.05 -6.62 -21.33
C ASP A 190 -6.84 -6.46 -19.83
N SER A 191 -5.59 -6.62 -19.36
CA SER A 191 -5.21 -6.49 -17.96
C SER A 191 -5.39 -5.06 -17.42
N SER A 192 -5.50 -4.05 -18.28
CA SER A 192 -5.67 -2.66 -17.86
C SER A 192 -6.95 -2.41 -17.05
N GLY A 193 -7.98 -3.23 -17.28
CA GLY A 193 -9.26 -3.17 -16.56
C GLY A 193 -9.32 -3.95 -15.25
N PHE A 194 -8.32 -4.77 -14.93
CA PHE A 194 -8.37 -5.69 -13.77
C PHE A 194 -8.53 -4.99 -12.42
N HIS A 195 -8.03 -3.78 -12.28
CA HIS A 195 -8.18 -2.98 -11.06
C HIS A 195 -9.63 -2.64 -10.67
N ARG A 196 -10.59 -2.82 -11.60
CA ARG A 196 -12.03 -2.58 -11.37
C ARG A 196 -12.77 -3.83 -10.93
N LEU A 197 -12.11 -4.98 -10.94
CA LEU A 197 -12.70 -6.26 -10.60
C LEU A 197 -12.55 -6.56 -9.12
N THR A 198 -13.49 -7.35 -8.60
CA THR A 198 -13.27 -8.07 -7.34
C THR A 198 -12.42 -9.32 -7.60
N GLU A 199 -11.84 -9.90 -6.55
CA GLU A 199 -11.08 -11.16 -6.67
C GLU A 199 -11.91 -12.27 -7.32
N SER A 200 -13.16 -12.43 -6.90
CA SER A 200 -14.05 -13.43 -7.46
C SER A 200 -14.36 -13.21 -8.95
N GLN A 201 -14.56 -11.94 -9.36
CA GLN A 201 -14.77 -11.60 -10.77
C GLN A 201 -13.52 -11.89 -11.62
N LEU A 202 -12.34 -11.56 -11.10
CA LEU A 202 -11.09 -11.88 -11.80
C LEU A 202 -10.89 -13.38 -11.96
N VAL A 203 -11.11 -14.17 -10.90
CA VAL A 203 -10.99 -15.63 -10.99
C VAL A 203 -11.97 -16.21 -12.01
N SER A 204 -13.24 -15.79 -11.98
CA SER A 204 -14.24 -16.25 -12.97
C SER A 204 -13.81 -15.90 -14.40
N MET A 205 -13.36 -14.67 -14.63
CA MET A 205 -12.91 -14.21 -15.95
C MET A 205 -11.69 -14.99 -16.46
N LEU A 206 -10.74 -15.34 -15.57
CA LEU A 206 -9.59 -16.17 -15.93
C LEU A 206 -10.00 -17.62 -16.26
N GLN A 207 -10.97 -18.18 -15.54
CA GLN A 207 -11.51 -19.51 -15.83
C GLN A 207 -12.22 -19.55 -17.18
N ASP A 208 -13.09 -18.59 -17.46
CA ASP A 208 -13.79 -18.48 -18.74
C ASP A 208 -12.80 -18.35 -19.92
N GLU A 209 -11.74 -17.56 -19.75
CA GLU A 209 -10.72 -17.40 -20.78
C GLU A 209 -9.91 -18.68 -20.97
N GLN A 210 -9.57 -19.40 -19.89
CA GLN A 210 -8.86 -20.66 -19.96
C GLN A 210 -9.69 -21.73 -20.69
N GLU A 211 -11.01 -21.81 -20.47
CA GLU A 211 -11.90 -22.73 -21.17
C GLU A 211 -12.04 -22.40 -22.66
N ARG A 212 -11.86 -21.11 -23.02
CA ARG A 212 -11.91 -20.65 -24.41
C ARG A 212 -10.62 -20.94 -25.17
N LEU A 213 -9.45 -20.96 -24.50
CA LEU A 213 -8.13 -21.19 -25.09
C LEU A 213 -7.87 -22.68 -25.37
#